data_50043d2ee666561f27e49f38b75ea620
#
_entry.id   50043d2ee666561f27e49f38b75ea620
#
_cell.length_a   1.000
_cell.length_b   1.000
_cell.length_c   1.000
_cell.angle_alpha   90.00
_cell.angle_beta   90.00
_cell.angle_gamma   90.00
#
_symmetry.space_group_name_H-M   'P 1'
#
loop_
_entity.id
_entity.type
_entity.pdbx_description
1 polymer ?
#
loop_
_entity_poly.entity_id
_entity_poly.type
_entity_poly.pdbx_seq_one_letter_code
_entity_poly.pdbx_strand_id
1 'polypeptide(L)'
;MTNLEPLFKTLSRLSIDTLLRGAILILVGYVLIRLVLKLLRRALNRTNLDAHISHTLITACRLVLYFILLTMVMGQLGISSTSLVTLLGVFGLALSLALQDTLSNIAGGLFVLYTKPFKVGDYVELWGVEGTVQLIGFIHTTLTTIDNKLIVEA
;
A
#
# COMPACT_ATOMS: atom_id res chain seq x y z
N MET A 1 -29.38 -23.55 28.93
CA MET A 1 -28.05 -23.86 29.50
C MET A 1 -27.24 -24.71 28.49
N THR A 2 -27.05 -24.27 27.24
CA THR A 2 -26.50 -25.18 26.20
C THR A 2 -25.59 -24.53 25.18
N ASN A 3 -24.89 -23.44 25.50
CA ASN A 3 -24.00 -22.80 24.56
C ASN A 3 -22.52 -22.76 25.01
N LEU A 4 -22.11 -23.52 26.01
CA LEU A 4 -20.75 -23.58 26.51
C LEU A 4 -19.96 -24.79 25.97
N GLU A 5 -20.64 -25.81 25.45
CA GLU A 5 -19.98 -26.99 24.88
C GLU A 5 -18.99 -26.68 23.73
N PRO A 6 -19.33 -25.81 22.74
CA PRO A 6 -18.37 -25.49 21.67
C PRO A 6 -17.16 -24.73 22.21
N LEU A 7 -17.32 -23.89 23.26
CA LEU A 7 -16.23 -23.17 23.89
C LEU A 7 -15.29 -24.11 24.66
N PHE A 8 -15.83 -25.08 25.41
CA PHE A 8 -15.03 -26.10 26.11
C PHE A 8 -14.28 -27.01 25.12
N LYS A 9 -14.88 -27.35 23.99
CA LYS A 9 -14.25 -28.16 22.95
C LYS A 9 -13.12 -27.41 22.21
N THR A 10 -13.23 -26.10 22.12
CA THR A 10 -12.17 -25.23 21.58
C THR A 10 -11.04 -25.06 22.58
N LEU A 11 -11.36 -24.91 23.86
CA LEU A 11 -10.38 -24.77 24.94
C LEU A 11 -9.59 -26.08 25.19
N SER A 12 -10.21 -27.24 25.03
CA SER A 12 -9.52 -28.53 25.16
C SER A 12 -8.60 -28.88 23.99
N ARG A 13 -8.71 -28.17 22.86
CA ARG A 13 -7.78 -28.27 21.71
C ARG A 13 -6.57 -27.36 21.82
N LEU A 14 -6.50 -26.53 22.85
CA LEU A 14 -5.31 -25.72 23.16
C LEU A 14 -4.25 -26.62 23.80
N SER A 15 -3.68 -27.53 23.01
CA SER A 15 -2.45 -28.21 23.40
C SER A 15 -1.35 -27.17 23.59
N ILE A 16 -0.43 -27.44 24.52
CA ILE A 16 0.74 -26.61 24.79
C ILE A 16 1.47 -26.24 23.48
N ASP A 17 1.50 -27.17 22.53
CA ASP A 17 2.06 -26.94 21.20
C ASP A 17 1.37 -25.83 20.39
N THR A 18 0.04 -25.77 20.44
CA THR A 18 -0.74 -24.72 19.73
C THR A 18 -0.49 -23.34 20.34
N LEU A 19 -0.42 -23.28 21.68
CA LEU A 19 -0.11 -22.05 22.39
C LEU A 19 1.31 -21.58 22.13
N LEU A 20 2.29 -22.50 22.13
CA LEU A 20 3.68 -22.20 21.81
C LEU A 20 3.84 -21.69 20.37
N ARG A 21 3.22 -22.36 19.40
CA ARG A 21 3.23 -21.93 18.00
C ARG A 21 2.56 -20.55 17.83
N GLY A 22 1.43 -20.31 18.49
CA GLY A 22 0.77 -19.02 18.51
C GLY A 22 1.63 -17.91 19.10
N ALA A 23 2.28 -18.18 20.23
CA ALA A 23 3.20 -17.23 20.88
C ALA A 23 4.40 -16.89 19.99
N ILE A 24 5.02 -17.92 19.37
CA ILE A 24 6.12 -17.72 18.40
C ILE A 24 5.64 -16.89 17.21
N LEU A 25 4.47 -17.20 16.66
CA LEU A 25 3.89 -16.46 15.53
C LEU A 25 3.67 -14.97 15.87
N ILE A 26 3.14 -14.69 17.06
CA ILE A 26 2.92 -13.32 17.55
C ILE A 26 4.27 -12.60 17.71
N LEU A 27 5.24 -13.25 18.34
CA LEU A 27 6.55 -12.65 18.57
C LEU A 27 7.28 -12.36 17.27
N VAL A 28 7.36 -13.34 16.37
CA VAL A 28 7.99 -13.20 15.06
C VAL A 28 7.24 -12.16 14.21
N GLY A 29 5.91 -12.24 14.17
CA GLY A 29 5.08 -11.29 13.44
C GLY A 29 5.26 -9.87 13.94
N TYR A 30 5.27 -9.66 15.25
CA TYR A 30 5.51 -8.35 15.86
C TYR A 30 6.90 -7.78 15.51
N VAL A 31 7.95 -8.61 15.57
CA VAL A 31 9.31 -8.21 15.18
C VAL A 31 9.37 -7.84 13.70
N LEU A 32 8.75 -8.65 12.83
CA LEU A 32 8.68 -8.37 11.39
C LEU A 32 7.92 -7.07 11.11
N ILE A 33 6.77 -6.85 11.75
CA ILE A 33 6.01 -5.60 11.61
C ILE A 33 6.86 -4.40 12.02
N ARG A 34 7.56 -4.48 13.17
CA ARG A 34 8.46 -3.40 13.59
C ARG A 34 9.58 -3.14 12.59
N LEU A 35 10.16 -4.22 12.03
CA LEU A 35 11.22 -4.09 11.02
C LEU A 35 10.70 -3.40 9.76
N VAL A 36 9.57 -3.87 9.22
CA VAL A 36 8.94 -3.29 8.03
C VAL A 36 8.61 -1.82 8.24
N LEU A 37 7.94 -1.47 9.36
CA LEU A 37 7.60 -0.09 9.69
C LEU A 37 8.84 0.79 9.90
N LYS A 38 9.93 0.24 10.47
CA LYS A 38 11.21 0.96 10.62
C LYS A 38 11.84 1.25 9.26
N LEU A 39 11.85 0.26 8.35
CA LEU A 39 12.36 0.43 6.99
C LEU A 39 11.53 1.45 6.21
N LEU A 40 10.19 1.33 6.27
CA LEU A 40 9.27 2.27 5.64
C LEU A 40 9.49 3.71 6.15
N ARG A 41 9.56 3.88 7.47
CA ARG A 41 9.83 5.19 8.07
C ARG A 41 11.19 5.75 7.61
N ARG A 42 12.23 4.89 7.51
CA ARG A 42 13.56 5.33 7.03
C ARG A 42 13.53 5.73 5.55
N ALA A 43 12.77 5.00 4.72
CA ALA A 43 12.59 5.34 3.31
C ALA A 43 11.84 6.67 3.14
N LEU A 44 10.73 6.86 3.85
CA LEU A 44 9.93 8.08 3.80
C LEU A 44 10.69 9.31 4.33
N ASN A 45 11.51 9.15 5.37
CA ASN A 45 12.33 10.26 5.91
C ASN A 45 13.47 10.70 4.96
N ARG A 46 13.81 9.91 3.94
CA ARG A 46 14.75 10.30 2.90
C ARG A 46 14.10 11.09 1.76
N THR A 47 12.79 11.05 1.70
CA THR A 47 11.98 11.79 0.72
C THR A 47 11.46 13.03 1.43
N ASN A 48 11.51 14.20 0.78
CA ASN A 48 10.99 15.47 1.31
C ASN A 48 9.45 15.48 1.33
N LEU A 49 8.83 14.41 1.85
CA LEU A 49 7.38 14.31 2.00
C LEU A 49 6.95 15.01 3.29
N ASP A 50 5.80 15.67 3.22
CA ASP A 50 5.18 16.26 4.40
C ASP A 50 5.04 15.23 5.53
N ALA A 51 5.39 15.66 6.75
CA ALA A 51 5.34 14.82 7.94
C ALA A 51 3.94 14.21 8.17
N HIS A 52 2.89 14.95 7.79
CA HIS A 52 1.50 14.49 7.90
C HIS A 52 1.21 13.30 6.97
N ILE A 53 1.64 13.39 5.71
CA ILE A 53 1.47 12.32 4.71
C ILE A 53 2.25 11.08 5.15
N SER A 54 3.50 11.24 5.57
CA SER A 54 4.35 10.17 6.06
C SER A 54 3.74 9.44 7.25
N HIS A 55 3.19 10.19 8.21
CA HIS A 55 2.53 9.62 9.38
C HIS A 55 1.26 8.83 9.00
N THR A 56 0.43 9.37 8.13
CA THR A 56 -0.80 8.71 7.65
C THR A 56 -0.48 7.40 6.93
N LEU A 57 0.53 7.39 6.04
CA LEU A 57 0.94 6.20 5.30
C LEU A 57 1.48 5.11 6.24
N ILE A 58 2.32 5.47 7.22
CA ILE A 58 2.85 4.55 8.22
C ILE A 58 1.71 3.96 9.06
N THR A 59 0.73 4.78 9.42
CA THR A 59 -0.41 4.34 10.24
C THR A 59 -1.31 3.38 9.45
N ALA A 60 -1.61 3.68 8.20
CA ALA A 60 -2.36 2.79 7.32
C ALA A 60 -1.64 1.44 7.12
N CYS A 61 -0.35 1.47 6.82
CA CYS A 61 0.47 0.26 6.70
C CYS A 61 0.48 -0.56 8.00
N ARG A 62 0.60 0.10 9.14
CA ARG A 62 0.54 -0.54 10.47
C ARG A 62 -0.78 -1.27 10.68
N LEU A 63 -1.91 -0.64 10.39
CA LEU A 63 -3.23 -1.24 10.55
C LEU A 63 -3.38 -2.51 9.71
N VAL A 64 -2.97 -2.46 8.44
CA VAL A 64 -3.01 -3.61 7.53
C VAL A 64 -2.14 -4.76 8.06
N LEU A 65 -0.90 -4.46 8.48
CA LEU A 65 0.03 -5.47 8.98
C LEU A 65 -0.48 -6.14 10.28
N TYR A 66 -1.04 -5.36 11.23
CA TYR A 66 -1.64 -5.94 12.43
C TYR A 66 -2.90 -6.74 12.12
N PHE A 67 -3.71 -6.32 11.14
CA PHE A 67 -4.87 -7.08 10.72
C PHE A 67 -4.47 -8.44 10.11
N ILE A 68 -3.42 -8.47 9.28
CA ILE A 68 -2.86 -9.72 8.74
C ILE A 68 -2.35 -10.62 9.88
N LEU A 69 -1.61 -10.07 10.84
CA LEU A 69 -1.12 -10.85 11.99
C LEU A 69 -2.29 -11.42 12.80
N LEU A 70 -3.35 -10.65 13.02
CA LEU A 70 -4.54 -11.09 13.72
C LEU A 70 -5.20 -12.28 13.02
N THR A 71 -5.39 -12.21 11.69
CA THR A 71 -5.99 -13.31 10.92
C THR A 71 -5.16 -14.59 10.97
N MET A 72 -3.82 -14.46 10.95
CA MET A 72 -2.90 -15.59 11.10
C MET A 72 -3.01 -16.24 12.48
N VAL A 73 -3.07 -15.44 13.53
CA VAL A 73 -3.24 -15.93 14.91
C VAL A 73 -4.59 -16.64 15.10
N MET A 74 -5.67 -16.07 14.56
CA MET A 74 -7.00 -16.70 14.59
C MET A 74 -6.98 -18.07 13.91
N GLY A 75 -6.31 -18.19 12.76
CA GLY A 75 -6.13 -19.45 12.06
C GLY A 75 -5.41 -20.50 12.90
N GLN A 76 -4.38 -20.12 13.67
CA GLN A 76 -3.68 -21.01 14.59
C GLN A 76 -4.55 -21.51 15.75
N LEU A 77 -5.48 -20.68 16.21
CA LEU A 77 -6.43 -21.05 17.26
C LEU A 77 -7.60 -21.88 16.75
N GLY A 78 -7.62 -22.23 15.45
CA GLY A 78 -8.69 -22.99 14.83
C GLY A 78 -9.96 -22.18 14.59
N ILE A 79 -9.89 -20.85 14.70
CA ILE A 79 -11.00 -19.94 14.39
C ILE A 79 -10.95 -19.66 12.89
N SER A 80 -12.07 -19.87 12.20
CA SER A 80 -12.15 -19.57 10.77
C SER A 80 -11.96 -18.08 10.53
N SER A 81 -10.85 -17.74 9.90
CA SER A 81 -10.53 -16.36 9.48
C SER A 81 -10.93 -16.09 8.02
N THR A 82 -11.54 -17.06 7.34
CA THR A 82 -11.88 -16.97 5.91
C THR A 82 -12.69 -15.73 5.58
N SER A 83 -13.71 -15.41 6.36
CA SER A 83 -14.54 -14.21 6.14
C SER A 83 -13.75 -12.92 6.28
N LEU A 84 -12.79 -12.84 7.23
CA LEU A 84 -11.94 -11.68 7.42
C LEU A 84 -10.94 -11.53 6.26
N VAL A 85 -10.36 -12.64 5.78
CA VAL A 85 -9.46 -12.64 4.63
C VAL A 85 -10.22 -12.24 3.36
N THR A 86 -11.44 -12.75 3.17
CA THR A 86 -12.30 -12.37 2.05
C THR A 86 -12.63 -10.87 2.10
N LEU A 87 -13.02 -10.35 3.27
CA LEU A 87 -13.30 -8.92 3.44
C LEU A 87 -12.08 -8.06 3.10
N LEU A 88 -10.88 -8.46 3.58
CA LEU A 88 -9.63 -7.76 3.25
C LEU A 88 -9.34 -7.81 1.74
N GLY A 89 -9.60 -8.94 1.10
CA GLY A 89 -9.45 -9.11 -0.35
C GLY A 89 -10.37 -8.18 -1.14
N VAL A 90 -11.65 -8.11 -0.76
CA VAL A 90 -12.63 -7.19 -1.38
C VAL A 90 -12.22 -5.73 -1.16
N PHE A 91 -11.81 -5.38 0.05
CA PHE A 91 -11.31 -4.03 0.35
C PHE A 91 -10.04 -3.70 -0.46
N GLY A 92 -9.10 -4.65 -0.57
CA GLY A 92 -7.89 -4.50 -1.38
C GLY A 92 -8.20 -4.29 -2.86
N LEU A 93 -9.17 -5.04 -3.40
CA LEU A 93 -9.63 -4.87 -4.78
C LEU A 93 -10.27 -3.49 -4.99
N ALA A 94 -11.16 -3.06 -4.09
CA ALA A 94 -11.78 -1.74 -4.16
C ALA A 94 -10.73 -0.62 -4.12
N LEU A 95 -9.74 -0.72 -3.22
CA LEU A 95 -8.65 0.24 -3.14
C LEU A 95 -7.77 0.23 -4.40
N SER A 96 -7.49 -0.96 -4.95
CA SER A 96 -6.73 -1.10 -6.21
C SER A 96 -7.43 -0.41 -7.37
N LEU A 97 -8.75 -0.60 -7.50
CA LEU A 97 -9.55 0.08 -8.52
C LEU A 97 -9.58 1.60 -8.31
N ALA A 98 -9.67 2.05 -7.06
CA ALA A 98 -9.65 3.48 -6.74
C ALA A 98 -8.29 4.16 -7.07
N LEU A 99 -7.19 3.40 -7.03
CA LEU A 99 -5.84 3.90 -7.30
C LEU A 99 -5.35 3.59 -8.73
N GLN A 100 -6.18 2.94 -9.56
CA GLN A 100 -5.79 2.44 -10.88
C GLN A 100 -5.20 3.54 -11.76
N ASP A 101 -5.87 4.68 -11.88
CA ASP A 101 -5.43 5.78 -12.74
C ASP A 101 -4.12 6.39 -12.23
N THR A 102 -3.99 6.57 -10.91
CA THR A 102 -2.75 7.07 -10.31
C THR A 102 -1.57 6.14 -10.58
N LEU A 103 -1.77 4.82 -10.45
CA LEU A 103 -0.73 3.82 -10.74
C LEU A 103 -0.38 3.80 -12.22
N SER A 104 -1.38 3.94 -13.10
CA SER A 104 -1.18 4.04 -14.56
C SER A 104 -0.34 5.25 -14.92
N ASN A 105 -0.64 6.42 -14.36
CA ASN A 105 0.12 7.66 -14.61
C ASN A 105 1.56 7.56 -14.10
N ILE A 106 1.79 6.95 -12.92
CA ILE A 106 3.13 6.69 -12.42
C ILE A 106 3.91 5.77 -13.36
N ALA A 107 3.28 4.70 -13.85
CA ALA A 107 3.91 3.78 -14.79
C ALA A 107 4.25 4.47 -16.11
N GLY A 108 3.34 5.30 -16.64
CA GLY A 108 3.55 6.13 -17.81
C GLY A 108 4.71 7.12 -17.64
N GLY A 109 4.73 7.85 -16.51
CA GLY A 109 5.80 8.79 -16.19
C GLY A 109 7.17 8.11 -16.08
N LEU A 110 7.24 6.95 -15.43
CA LEU A 110 8.47 6.14 -15.38
C LEU A 110 8.91 5.68 -16.78
N PHE A 111 7.96 5.28 -17.62
CA PHE A 111 8.24 4.87 -19.00
C PHE A 111 8.82 6.03 -19.80
N VAL A 112 8.25 7.23 -19.72
CA VAL A 112 8.75 8.45 -20.37
C VAL A 112 10.15 8.80 -19.88
N LEU A 113 10.40 8.74 -18.57
CA LEU A 113 11.72 9.02 -17.98
C LEU A 113 12.78 8.00 -18.41
N TYR A 114 12.41 6.74 -18.64
CA TYR A 114 13.32 5.68 -19.08
C TYR A 114 13.59 5.75 -20.57
N THR A 115 12.56 5.83 -21.41
CA THR A 115 12.67 5.81 -22.88
C THR A 115 13.07 7.17 -23.46
N LYS A 116 12.78 8.27 -22.76
CA LYS A 116 13.06 9.66 -23.16
C LYS A 116 12.62 9.98 -24.58
N PRO A 117 11.36 9.71 -24.94
CA PRO A 117 10.85 10.01 -26.29
C PRO A 117 10.90 11.52 -26.60
N PHE A 118 10.86 12.36 -25.58
CA PHE A 118 11.08 13.79 -25.62
C PHE A 118 11.84 14.24 -24.35
N LYS A 119 12.40 15.43 -24.39
CA LYS A 119 13.23 16.01 -23.30
C LYS A 119 12.66 17.35 -22.86
N VAL A 120 13.08 17.81 -21.68
CA VAL A 120 12.82 19.18 -21.25
C VAL A 120 13.42 20.14 -22.27
N GLY A 121 12.61 21.07 -22.75
CA GLY A 121 12.93 22.03 -23.80
C GLY A 121 12.42 21.65 -25.19
N ASP A 122 11.97 20.41 -25.42
CA ASP A 122 11.39 20.00 -26.69
C ASP A 122 9.97 20.59 -26.85
N TYR A 123 9.63 20.97 -28.08
CA TYR A 123 8.29 21.35 -28.46
C TYR A 123 7.52 20.10 -28.88
N VAL A 124 6.42 19.82 -28.20
CA VAL A 124 5.62 18.61 -28.40
C VAL A 124 4.15 18.94 -28.52
N GLU A 125 3.42 18.12 -29.23
CA GLU A 125 1.96 18.08 -29.25
C GLU A 125 1.48 16.84 -28.52
N LEU A 126 0.78 16.99 -27.40
CA LEU A 126 0.23 15.93 -26.60
C LEU A 126 -1.26 16.18 -26.38
N TRP A 127 -2.10 15.20 -26.76
CA TRP A 127 -3.56 15.25 -26.57
C TRP A 127 -4.25 16.53 -27.17
N GLY A 128 -3.70 17.07 -28.26
CA GLY A 128 -4.23 18.29 -28.88
C GLY A 128 -3.79 19.58 -28.19
N VAL A 129 -2.82 19.50 -27.28
CA VAL A 129 -2.17 20.64 -26.65
C VAL A 129 -0.74 20.71 -27.15
N GLU A 130 -0.37 21.87 -27.70
CA GLU A 130 0.99 22.16 -28.18
C GLU A 130 1.74 22.99 -27.15
N GLY A 131 2.99 22.64 -26.88
CA GLY A 131 3.82 23.40 -25.95
C GLY A 131 5.24 22.89 -25.81
N THR A 132 6.04 23.68 -25.11
CA THR A 132 7.41 23.33 -24.74
C THR A 132 7.40 22.61 -23.40
N VAL A 133 8.06 21.44 -23.32
CA VAL A 133 8.20 20.65 -22.09
C VAL A 133 9.05 21.41 -21.08
N GLN A 134 8.47 21.75 -19.94
CA GLN A 134 9.20 22.41 -18.84
C GLN A 134 9.71 21.43 -17.80
N LEU A 135 8.88 20.42 -17.45
CA LEU A 135 9.22 19.44 -16.43
C LEU A 135 8.60 18.08 -16.79
N ILE A 136 9.37 17.03 -16.60
CA ILE A 136 8.91 15.66 -16.69
C ILE A 136 8.96 15.08 -15.27
N GLY A 137 7.79 14.89 -14.66
CA GLY A 137 7.63 14.30 -13.33
C GLY A 137 7.26 12.82 -13.37
N PHE A 138 7.12 12.20 -12.21
CA PHE A 138 6.69 10.80 -12.08
C PHE A 138 5.19 10.58 -12.35
N ILE A 139 4.38 11.61 -12.13
CA ILE A 139 2.92 11.52 -12.21
C ILE A 139 2.40 12.43 -13.31
N HIS A 140 3.08 13.54 -13.58
CA HIS A 140 2.62 14.55 -14.55
C HIS A 140 3.79 15.18 -15.29
N THR A 141 3.53 15.64 -16.50
CA THR A 141 4.44 16.44 -17.32
C THR A 141 3.88 17.86 -17.42
N THR A 142 4.72 18.86 -17.24
CA THR A 142 4.32 20.25 -17.35
C THR A 142 4.79 20.83 -18.69
N LEU A 143 3.84 21.40 -19.43
CA LEU A 143 4.06 22.06 -20.71
C LEU A 143 3.79 23.56 -20.58
N THR A 144 4.55 24.37 -21.33
CA THR A 144 4.24 25.78 -21.53
C THR A 144 3.78 26.00 -22.97
N THR A 145 2.55 26.48 -23.14
CA THR A 145 1.99 26.84 -24.45
C THR A 145 2.59 28.11 -24.98
N ILE A 146 2.36 28.41 -26.28
CA ILE A 146 2.77 29.65 -26.95
C ILE A 146 2.23 30.90 -26.25
N ASP A 147 1.02 30.80 -25.64
CA ASP A 147 0.38 31.86 -24.86
C ASP A 147 0.97 31.98 -23.43
N ASN A 148 2.08 31.31 -23.15
CA ASN A 148 2.75 31.29 -21.86
C ASN A 148 1.88 30.74 -20.71
N LYS A 149 0.94 29.84 -21.01
CA LYS A 149 0.13 29.13 -20.02
C LYS A 149 0.81 27.83 -19.63
N LEU A 150 0.83 27.53 -18.34
CA LEU A 150 1.30 26.25 -17.83
C LEU A 150 0.15 25.21 -17.88
N ILE A 151 0.38 24.11 -18.56
CA ILE A 151 -0.53 22.97 -18.62
C ILE A 151 0.17 21.80 -17.95
N VAL A 152 -0.57 21.12 -17.09
CA VAL A 152 -0.10 19.93 -16.34
C VAL A 152 -0.91 18.74 -16.82
N GLU A 153 -0.25 17.81 -17.48
CA GLU A 153 -0.84 16.58 -18.01
C GLU A 153 -0.27 15.37 -17.28
N ALA A 154 -1.13 14.37 -17.03
CA ALA A 154 -0.80 13.16 -16.28
C ALA A 154 -0.77 11.92 -17.17
#